data_95957ed89425e8eaf4d2088882eac294
#
_entry.id   95957ed89425e8eaf4d2088882eac294
#
_cell.length_a   1.000
_cell.length_b   1.000
_cell.length_c   1.000
_cell.angle_alpha   90.00
_cell.angle_beta   90.00
_cell.angle_gamma   90.00
#
_symmetry.space_group_name_H-M   'P 1'
#
loop_
_entity.id
_entity.type
_entity.pdbx_description
1 polymer ?
#
loop_
_entity_poly.entity_id
_entity_poly.type
_entity_poly.pdbx_seq_one_letter_code
_entity_poly.pdbx_strand_id
1 'polypeptide(L)'
;MLTTGLADADHLHEECGVFGVWGHPDAAALTALGLHALQHRGQEAAGIVAYDGEQFGAHRGPGLVSDNFSSKEVIDGLPGNAAIGHVRYATTGEVARRNIQPLFADFEFGGLALCHNGNLTNSYQLRRQLVRRGSLFQSTSDTEVIIHLIATSLKDTVVERLTDALRQVEGAYSLVALSQQSVIGVRDPLGVRPLVLGRLGDAWIVTSETCALDIIGGEFVRDVAPGEIVIIGAGGVRSEKPFEPVPTRLCVFEYIYFARPDSVLEGRSVYEARKRIGRELAREAPIDADIVVPVPDSGVPAALGYAAESGLPFELGIIRNHYVGRTFIEPTDQIRHLGVRLKHNANRADLKGKRVILVDDSIVRGTTSMKIVEMVRSAGAREVHLRVSSPPTSYSCFYGIATPSRDQLLAARFDVDQMARHIGVDSLAFISIDGLYRAMGEASGRDPLAPRFCDACFSGDYPIHPADADAGKVSVQLSLLAETA
;
A
#
# COMPACT_ATOMS: atom_id res chain seq x y z
N MET A 1 17.88 14.92 12.77
CA MET A 1 16.74 15.44 11.99
C MET A 1 16.91 14.96 10.56
N LEU A 2 16.35 13.81 10.22
CA LEU A 2 16.29 13.31 8.84
C LEU A 2 15.01 13.89 8.24
N THR A 3 15.13 14.99 7.53
CA THR A 3 14.05 15.53 6.71
C THR A 3 13.88 14.62 5.50
N THR A 4 12.83 13.82 5.53
CA THR A 4 12.32 13.10 4.35
C THR A 4 12.12 14.12 3.23
N GLY A 5 12.78 13.90 2.08
CA GLY A 5 12.79 14.85 0.97
C GLY A 5 11.38 15.13 0.46
N LEU A 6 11.02 16.40 0.39
CA LEU A 6 9.74 16.93 -0.12
C LEU A 6 9.37 16.49 -1.55
N ALA A 7 10.27 15.83 -2.28
CA ALA A 7 10.03 15.34 -3.65
C ALA A 7 9.16 14.08 -3.73
N ASP A 8 9.10 13.27 -2.66
CA ASP A 8 8.26 12.06 -2.58
C ASP A 8 6.86 12.32 -1.95
N ALA A 9 6.61 13.54 -1.48
CA ALA A 9 5.41 13.87 -0.72
C ALA A 9 4.14 14.08 -1.56
N ASP A 10 4.22 13.99 -2.89
CA ASP A 10 3.11 14.28 -3.81
C ASP A 10 2.44 13.04 -4.40
N HIS A 11 2.96 11.87 -4.13
CA HIS A 11 2.29 10.60 -4.43
C HIS A 11 1.64 10.03 -3.17
N LEU A 12 0.49 9.38 -3.35
CA LEU A 12 -0.06 8.54 -2.30
C LEU A 12 0.90 7.38 -2.08
N HIS A 13 1.27 7.16 -0.83
CA HIS A 13 2.15 6.06 -0.47
C HIS A 13 1.32 4.95 0.14
N GLU A 14 1.54 3.74 -0.34
CA GLU A 14 0.95 2.57 0.28
C GLU A 14 1.74 2.18 1.53
N GLU A 15 1.05 1.50 2.39
CA GLU A 15 1.48 1.21 3.71
C GLU A 15 1.48 -0.28 3.93
N CYS A 16 2.67 -0.84 3.88
CA CYS A 16 2.95 -2.17 4.34
C CYS A 16 2.59 -3.31 3.37
N GLY A 17 3.51 -4.27 3.31
CA GLY A 17 3.31 -5.58 2.72
C GLY A 17 3.59 -6.65 3.76
N VAL A 18 2.80 -7.72 3.76
CA VAL A 18 2.94 -8.86 4.67
C VAL A 18 3.22 -10.14 3.90
N PHE A 19 4.03 -11.01 4.51
CA PHE A 19 4.36 -12.31 3.98
C PHE A 19 4.47 -13.31 5.13
N GLY A 20 4.01 -14.55 4.94
CA GLY A 20 4.17 -15.63 5.89
C GLY A 20 4.28 -16.96 5.19
N VAL A 21 5.14 -17.85 5.68
CA VAL A 21 5.37 -19.19 5.16
C VAL A 21 5.43 -20.22 6.29
N TRP A 22 4.87 -21.39 6.06
CA TRP A 22 4.89 -22.53 6.95
C TRP A 22 5.26 -23.80 6.21
N GLY A 23 6.21 -24.58 6.76
CA GLY A 23 6.56 -25.90 6.24
C GLY A 23 7.72 -25.91 5.24
N HIS A 24 8.57 -24.85 5.19
CA HIS A 24 9.74 -24.82 4.32
C HIS A 24 11.04 -24.61 5.10
N PRO A 25 12.10 -25.40 4.87
CA PRO A 25 13.36 -25.26 5.59
C PRO A 25 14.05 -23.90 5.40
N ASP A 26 13.85 -23.24 4.25
CA ASP A 26 14.38 -21.91 3.94
C ASP A 26 13.31 -20.80 4.17
N ALA A 27 12.50 -20.92 5.23
CA ALA A 27 11.37 -20.03 5.46
C ALA A 27 11.78 -18.54 5.51
N ALA A 28 12.90 -18.21 6.20
CA ALA A 28 13.39 -16.84 6.28
C ALA A 28 13.85 -16.28 4.94
N ALA A 29 14.56 -17.09 4.14
CA ALA A 29 15.03 -16.69 2.80
C ALA A 29 13.86 -16.45 1.84
N LEU A 30 12.85 -17.34 1.83
CA LEU A 30 11.63 -17.17 1.04
C LEU A 30 10.86 -15.92 1.48
N THR A 31 10.79 -15.66 2.79
CA THR A 31 10.17 -14.44 3.32
C THR A 31 10.90 -13.20 2.84
N ALA A 32 12.24 -13.17 2.87
CA ALA A 32 13.02 -12.06 2.35
C ALA A 32 12.77 -11.81 0.86
N LEU A 33 12.72 -12.86 0.03
CA LEU A 33 12.40 -12.75 -1.39
C LEU A 33 10.96 -12.26 -1.62
N GLY A 34 9.98 -12.79 -0.89
CA GLY A 34 8.59 -12.35 -0.95
C GLY A 34 8.43 -10.88 -0.55
N LEU A 35 9.11 -10.45 0.50
CA LEU A 35 9.14 -9.04 0.92
C LEU A 35 9.84 -8.14 -0.11
N HIS A 36 10.89 -8.64 -0.79
CA HIS A 36 11.53 -7.91 -1.88
C HIS A 36 10.56 -7.67 -3.05
N ALA A 37 9.75 -8.65 -3.40
CA ALA A 37 8.67 -8.48 -4.38
C ALA A 37 7.63 -7.45 -3.93
N LEU A 38 7.39 -7.32 -2.63
CA LEU A 38 6.47 -6.37 -2.01
C LEU A 38 7.13 -5.01 -1.65
N GLN A 39 8.37 -4.75 -2.07
CA GLN A 39 9.12 -3.54 -1.69
C GLN A 39 8.42 -2.23 -2.10
N HIS A 40 7.61 -2.26 -3.16
CA HIS A 40 6.80 -1.12 -3.60
C HIS A 40 5.80 -0.69 -2.52
N ARG A 41 5.33 -1.61 -1.66
CA ARG A 41 4.39 -1.35 -0.56
C ARG A 41 5.03 -0.68 0.66
N GLY A 42 6.35 -0.86 0.89
CA GLY A 42 7.01 -0.24 2.03
C GLY A 42 8.52 -0.16 1.83
N GLN A 43 9.11 1.01 2.08
CA GLN A 43 10.53 1.25 1.82
C GLN A 43 11.26 1.87 3.02
N GLU A 44 10.58 2.07 4.15
CA GLU A 44 11.18 2.71 5.33
C GLU A 44 11.84 1.72 6.28
N ALA A 45 11.29 0.52 6.36
CA ALA A 45 11.80 -0.54 7.22
C ALA A 45 11.34 -1.91 6.75
N ALA A 46 12.09 -2.94 7.12
CA ALA A 46 11.74 -4.33 6.88
C ALA A 46 12.07 -5.18 8.13
N GLY A 47 11.31 -6.26 8.32
CA GLY A 47 11.54 -7.18 9.41
C GLY A 47 11.04 -8.58 9.11
N ILE A 48 11.72 -9.58 9.70
CA ILE A 48 11.35 -10.99 9.64
C ILE A 48 11.45 -11.56 11.06
N VAL A 49 10.46 -12.40 11.39
CA VAL A 49 10.50 -13.29 12.55
C VAL A 49 10.34 -14.73 12.04
N ALA A 50 11.25 -15.61 12.44
CA ALA A 50 11.23 -17.03 12.14
C ALA A 50 11.07 -17.87 13.41
N TYR A 51 10.59 -19.10 13.27
CA TYR A 51 10.45 -20.07 14.36
C TYR A 51 11.07 -21.42 13.96
N ASP A 52 12.01 -21.90 14.76
CA ASP A 52 12.79 -23.11 14.49
C ASP A 52 12.20 -24.40 15.11
N GLY A 53 11.12 -24.27 15.85
CA GLY A 53 10.50 -25.35 16.62
C GLY A 53 10.73 -25.22 18.14
N GLU A 54 11.70 -24.40 18.56
CA GLU A 54 12.04 -24.16 19.96
C GLU A 54 12.00 -22.67 20.29
N GLN A 55 12.59 -21.82 19.44
CA GLN A 55 12.77 -20.39 19.69
C GLN A 55 12.34 -19.53 18.48
N PHE A 56 11.99 -18.30 18.78
CA PHE A 56 11.76 -17.28 17.78
C PHE A 56 13.03 -16.45 17.56
N GLY A 57 13.48 -16.40 16.30
CA GLY A 57 14.52 -15.48 15.84
C GLY A 57 13.91 -14.26 15.16
N ALA A 58 14.47 -13.07 15.37
CA ALA A 58 13.98 -11.83 14.76
C ALA A 58 15.12 -10.97 14.23
N HIS A 59 14.96 -10.44 13.00
CA HIS A 59 15.78 -9.37 12.47
C HIS A 59 14.88 -8.27 11.91
N ARG A 60 15.12 -7.01 12.35
CA ARG A 60 14.32 -5.84 11.97
C ARG A 60 15.22 -4.62 11.85
N GLY A 61 15.09 -3.88 10.76
CA GLY A 61 15.90 -2.69 10.53
C GLY A 61 15.24 -1.66 9.63
N PRO A 62 15.69 -0.39 9.70
CA PRO A 62 15.29 0.65 8.76
C PRO A 62 15.88 0.36 7.37
N GLY A 63 15.28 0.95 6.34
CA GLY A 63 15.70 0.81 4.95
C GLY A 63 14.99 -0.31 4.19
N LEU A 64 15.54 -0.63 3.04
CA LEU A 64 14.98 -1.62 2.13
C LEU A 64 15.20 -3.06 2.62
N VAL A 65 14.49 -4.01 2.02
CA VAL A 65 14.69 -5.44 2.26
C VAL A 65 16.14 -5.84 1.94
N SER A 66 16.70 -5.33 0.84
CA SER A 66 18.10 -5.54 0.46
C SER A 66 19.10 -5.03 1.49
N ASP A 67 18.80 -3.93 2.18
CA ASP A 67 19.70 -3.36 3.19
C ASP A 67 19.76 -4.24 4.46
N ASN A 68 18.67 -4.95 4.73
CA ASN A 68 18.53 -5.76 5.96
C ASN A 68 18.79 -7.25 5.75
N PHE A 69 18.54 -7.80 4.56
CA PHE A 69 18.52 -9.25 4.33
C PHE A 69 19.41 -9.73 3.18
N SER A 70 20.39 -8.93 2.73
CA SER A 70 21.36 -9.33 1.70
C SER A 70 22.51 -10.18 2.24
N SER A 71 22.75 -10.17 3.54
CA SER A 71 23.83 -10.92 4.17
C SER A 71 23.37 -12.35 4.53
N LYS A 72 24.22 -13.32 4.19
CA LYS A 72 23.96 -14.72 4.52
C LYS A 72 23.88 -14.93 6.04
N GLU A 73 24.68 -14.24 6.81
CA GLU A 73 24.74 -14.34 8.27
C GLU A 73 23.41 -13.93 8.91
N VAL A 74 22.72 -12.93 8.35
CA VAL A 74 21.39 -12.53 8.83
C VAL A 74 20.35 -13.61 8.57
N ILE A 75 20.37 -14.21 7.38
CA ILE A 75 19.42 -15.29 7.03
C ILE A 75 19.71 -16.55 7.84
N ASP A 76 21.00 -16.93 7.97
CA ASP A 76 21.42 -18.09 8.77
C ASP A 76 21.08 -17.88 10.28
N GLY A 77 21.00 -16.63 10.75
CA GLY A 77 20.54 -16.26 12.09
C GLY A 77 19.02 -16.35 12.31
N LEU A 78 18.26 -16.73 11.29
CA LEU A 78 16.80 -16.90 11.34
C LEU A 78 16.40 -18.35 10.91
N PRO A 79 16.88 -19.36 11.64
CA PRO A 79 16.58 -20.75 11.30
C PRO A 79 15.09 -21.06 11.49
N GLY A 80 14.64 -22.16 10.85
CA GLY A 80 13.30 -22.67 11.07
C GLY A 80 12.52 -22.93 9.79
N ASN A 81 11.37 -23.57 9.95
CA ASN A 81 10.49 -23.95 8.87
C ASN A 81 9.24 -23.06 8.78
N ALA A 82 9.15 -22.04 9.60
CA ALA A 82 8.09 -21.05 9.58
C ALA A 82 8.65 -19.65 9.79
N ALA A 83 8.18 -18.68 9.01
CA ALA A 83 8.58 -17.29 9.15
C ALA A 83 7.45 -16.34 8.70
N ILE A 84 7.41 -15.15 9.29
CA ILE A 84 6.60 -14.04 8.81
C ILE A 84 7.45 -12.80 8.62
N GLY A 85 7.04 -11.92 7.72
CA GLY A 85 7.77 -10.71 7.44
C GLY A 85 6.89 -9.55 7.03
N HIS A 86 7.47 -8.36 7.10
CA HIS A 86 6.79 -7.10 6.90
C HIS A 86 7.72 -6.08 6.22
N VAL A 87 7.19 -5.36 5.23
CA VAL A 87 7.77 -4.11 4.73
C VAL A 87 6.89 -2.96 5.15
N ARG A 88 7.50 -1.90 5.66
CA ARG A 88 6.81 -0.79 6.31
C ARG A 88 6.94 0.51 5.52
N TYR A 89 5.80 1.21 5.46
CA TYR A 89 5.72 2.66 5.29
C TYR A 89 4.89 3.23 6.45
N ALA A 90 5.27 4.37 7.05
CA ALA A 90 4.60 4.86 8.26
C ALA A 90 3.33 5.68 7.94
N THR A 91 2.13 5.13 8.25
CA THR A 91 0.86 5.87 8.32
C THR A 91 0.65 6.49 9.66
N THR A 92 0.75 5.60 10.66
CA THR A 92 0.45 5.92 12.05
C THR A 92 1.69 5.61 12.88
N GLY A 93 2.06 6.53 13.73
CA GLY A 93 3.24 6.41 14.59
C GLY A 93 4.50 7.05 14.00
N GLU A 94 5.51 7.19 14.85
CA GLU A 94 6.80 7.76 14.50
C GLU A 94 7.61 6.78 13.63
N VAL A 95 8.53 7.30 12.82
CA VAL A 95 9.59 6.52 12.18
C VAL A 95 10.61 6.15 13.26
N ALA A 96 10.31 5.12 14.05
CA ALA A 96 11.12 4.65 15.17
C ALA A 96 11.29 3.13 15.09
N ARG A 97 12.46 2.63 15.51
CA ARG A 97 12.77 1.18 15.49
C ARG A 97 11.73 0.33 16.21
N ARG A 98 11.14 0.86 17.29
CA ARG A 98 10.07 0.19 18.07
C ARG A 98 8.78 -0.07 17.28
N ASN A 99 8.58 0.62 16.14
CA ASN A 99 7.41 0.45 15.27
C ASN A 99 7.67 -0.51 14.11
N ILE A 100 8.89 -1.05 13.97
CA ILE A 100 9.22 -1.99 12.89
C ILE A 100 8.58 -3.34 13.20
N GLN A 101 7.76 -3.81 12.28
CA GLN A 101 7.11 -5.11 12.39
C GLN A 101 7.96 -6.22 11.73
N PRO A 102 7.74 -7.51 12.10
CA PRO A 102 6.70 -8.05 13.00
C PRO A 102 6.87 -7.56 14.44
N LEU A 103 5.77 -7.19 15.12
CA LEU A 103 5.80 -7.01 16.58
C LEU A 103 5.75 -8.38 17.24
N PHE A 104 6.53 -8.55 18.31
CA PHE A 104 6.62 -9.82 19.04
C PHE A 104 6.23 -9.62 20.50
N ALA A 105 5.50 -10.58 21.05
CA ALA A 105 5.17 -10.64 22.48
C ALA A 105 5.15 -12.09 22.96
N ASP A 106 5.62 -12.28 24.22
CA ASP A 106 5.47 -13.53 24.94
C ASP A 106 4.22 -13.51 25.79
N PHE A 107 3.43 -14.57 25.68
CA PHE A 107 2.20 -14.78 26.43
C PHE A 107 2.34 -16.08 27.24
N GLU A 108 1.37 -16.34 28.14
CA GLU A 108 1.28 -17.61 28.86
C GLU A 108 1.19 -18.83 27.92
N PHE A 109 0.57 -18.64 26.74
CA PHE A 109 0.44 -19.68 25.72
C PHE A 109 1.62 -19.76 24.74
N GLY A 110 2.70 -19.03 24.97
CA GLY A 110 3.90 -18.96 24.13
C GLY A 110 4.04 -17.66 23.34
N GLY A 111 5.06 -17.60 22.48
CA GLY A 111 5.38 -16.43 21.67
C GLY A 111 4.39 -16.23 20.51
N LEU A 112 4.14 -14.98 20.18
CA LEU A 112 3.36 -14.55 19.02
C LEU A 112 4.04 -13.36 18.34
N ALA A 113 4.32 -13.50 17.04
CA ALA A 113 4.71 -12.39 16.17
C ALA A 113 3.54 -11.96 15.32
N LEU A 114 3.41 -10.65 15.03
CA LEU A 114 2.29 -10.08 14.28
C LEU A 114 2.74 -9.02 13.28
N CYS A 115 2.29 -9.16 12.03
CA CYS A 115 2.40 -8.19 10.94
C CYS A 115 1.03 -7.65 10.59
N HIS A 116 0.96 -6.36 10.21
CA HIS A 116 -0.27 -5.68 9.85
C HIS A 116 -0.07 -4.80 8.61
N ASN A 117 -0.87 -5.04 7.59
CA ASN A 117 -1.10 -4.13 6.47
C ASN A 117 -2.49 -3.53 6.59
N GLY A 118 -2.57 -2.24 6.85
CA GLY A 118 -3.82 -1.52 7.05
C GLY A 118 -3.72 -0.42 8.11
N ASN A 119 -4.87 -0.01 8.64
CA ASN A 119 -4.95 0.97 9.72
C ASN A 119 -6.25 0.81 10.51
N LEU A 120 -6.16 0.88 11.83
CA LEU A 120 -7.30 0.82 12.73
C LEU A 120 -7.86 2.23 12.99
N THR A 121 -9.17 2.39 12.79
CA THR A 121 -9.85 3.69 12.92
C THR A 121 -10.26 4.02 14.35
N ASN A 122 -10.19 3.05 15.27
CA ASN A 122 -10.49 3.22 16.71
C ASN A 122 -9.29 2.91 17.62
N SER A 123 -8.08 2.83 17.06
CA SER A 123 -6.86 2.45 17.80
C SER A 123 -6.55 3.36 18.98
N TYR A 124 -6.77 4.66 18.85
CA TYR A 124 -6.54 5.62 19.93
C TYR A 124 -7.49 5.42 21.11
N GLN A 125 -8.77 5.21 20.82
CA GLN A 125 -9.77 4.96 21.87
C GLN A 125 -9.44 3.67 22.62
N LEU A 126 -9.14 2.57 21.90
CA LEU A 126 -8.76 1.29 22.48
C LEU A 126 -7.46 1.39 23.29
N ARG A 127 -6.45 2.08 22.77
CA ARG A 127 -5.20 2.33 23.49
C ARG A 127 -5.45 3.02 24.83
N ARG A 128 -6.28 4.06 24.87
CA ARG A 128 -6.63 4.77 26.12
C ARG A 128 -7.31 3.84 27.14
N GLN A 129 -8.22 2.97 26.67
CA GLN A 129 -8.90 2.01 27.54
C GLN A 129 -7.91 0.99 28.12
N LEU A 130 -7.03 0.45 27.28
CA LEU A 130 -6.01 -0.53 27.68
C LEU A 130 -4.99 0.06 28.67
N VAL A 131 -4.51 1.30 28.43
CA VAL A 131 -3.61 2.00 29.37
C VAL A 131 -4.28 2.20 30.74
N ARG A 132 -5.56 2.58 30.78
CA ARG A 132 -6.30 2.71 32.04
C ARG A 132 -6.47 1.38 32.78
N ARG A 133 -6.37 0.24 32.09
CA ARG A 133 -6.39 -1.11 32.64
C ARG A 133 -5.00 -1.64 33.00
N GLY A 134 -3.94 -0.82 32.81
CA GLY A 134 -2.56 -1.15 33.17
C GLY A 134 -1.70 -1.68 32.02
N SER A 135 -2.17 -1.68 30.76
CA SER A 135 -1.34 -2.07 29.62
C SER A 135 -0.19 -1.07 29.40
N LEU A 136 1.01 -1.60 29.18
CA LEU A 136 2.24 -0.84 28.96
C LEU A 136 2.62 -0.92 27.47
N PHE A 137 2.38 0.15 26.74
CA PHE A 137 2.72 0.24 25.32
C PHE A 137 4.18 0.62 25.14
N GLN A 138 4.86 -0.05 24.19
CA GLN A 138 6.26 0.20 23.83
C GLN A 138 6.38 0.91 22.47
N SER A 139 5.39 0.77 21.60
CA SER A 139 5.36 1.38 20.29
C SER A 139 4.24 2.41 20.15
N THR A 140 4.26 3.16 19.06
CA THR A 140 3.18 4.06 18.68
C THR A 140 2.28 3.45 17.59
N SER A 141 2.55 2.19 17.19
CA SER A 141 1.77 1.47 16.18
C SER A 141 0.38 1.10 16.70
N ASP A 142 -0.62 1.18 15.84
CA ASP A 142 -1.96 0.67 16.06
C ASP A 142 -1.98 -0.85 16.22
N THR A 143 -1.06 -1.56 15.57
CA THR A 143 -0.87 -3.02 15.65
C THR A 143 -0.64 -3.50 17.09
N GLU A 144 0.04 -2.70 17.93
CA GLU A 144 0.27 -3.06 19.33
C GLU A 144 -1.04 -3.11 20.15
N VAL A 145 -2.07 -2.39 19.73
CA VAL A 145 -3.41 -2.48 20.34
C VAL A 145 -3.96 -3.90 20.21
N ILE A 146 -3.78 -4.53 19.03
CA ILE A 146 -4.22 -5.92 18.81
C ILE A 146 -3.49 -6.87 19.76
N ILE A 147 -2.18 -6.71 19.95
CA ILE A 147 -1.38 -7.54 20.88
C ILE A 147 -1.93 -7.43 22.30
N HIS A 148 -2.22 -6.23 22.78
CA HIS A 148 -2.78 -6.04 24.12
C HIS A 148 -4.19 -6.59 24.26
N LEU A 149 -5.02 -6.52 23.21
CA LEU A 149 -6.34 -7.13 23.21
C LEU A 149 -6.25 -8.67 23.27
N ILE A 150 -5.30 -9.28 22.54
CA ILE A 150 -4.99 -10.72 22.63
C ILE A 150 -4.54 -11.09 24.05
N ALA A 151 -3.67 -10.29 24.65
CA ALA A 151 -3.15 -10.51 25.99
C ALA A 151 -4.27 -10.49 27.08
N THR A 152 -5.25 -9.63 26.89
CA THR A 152 -6.36 -9.47 27.85
C THR A 152 -7.56 -10.38 27.60
N SER A 153 -7.57 -11.12 26.49
CA SER A 153 -8.63 -12.09 26.18
C SER A 153 -8.53 -13.32 27.09
N LEU A 154 -9.67 -13.79 27.58
CA LEU A 154 -9.78 -14.96 28.44
C LEU A 154 -10.10 -16.27 27.68
N LYS A 155 -9.92 -16.24 26.34
CA LYS A 155 -10.12 -17.43 25.49
C LYS A 155 -8.95 -18.40 25.63
N ASP A 156 -9.17 -19.66 25.28
CA ASP A 156 -8.21 -20.72 25.50
C ASP A 156 -7.13 -20.80 24.42
N THR A 157 -7.50 -20.60 23.14
CA THR A 157 -6.57 -20.75 22.01
C THR A 157 -6.14 -19.41 21.43
N VAL A 158 -4.96 -19.39 20.78
CA VAL A 158 -4.43 -18.19 20.08
C VAL A 158 -5.43 -17.66 19.05
N VAL A 159 -6.09 -18.55 18.28
CA VAL A 159 -7.05 -18.17 17.24
C VAL A 159 -8.29 -17.54 17.86
N GLU A 160 -8.80 -18.11 18.95
CA GLU A 160 -9.96 -17.53 19.66
C GLU A 160 -9.63 -16.18 20.30
N ARG A 161 -8.43 -16.03 20.90
CA ARG A 161 -7.96 -14.74 21.46
C ARG A 161 -7.80 -13.68 20.38
N LEU A 162 -7.22 -14.05 19.24
CA LEU A 162 -7.12 -13.18 18.07
C LEU A 162 -8.51 -12.76 17.56
N THR A 163 -9.43 -13.72 17.44
CA THR A 163 -10.83 -13.44 17.05
C THR A 163 -11.53 -12.49 18.01
N ASP A 164 -11.35 -12.71 19.32
CA ASP A 164 -11.93 -11.87 20.38
C ASP A 164 -11.35 -10.44 20.34
N ALA A 165 -10.05 -10.31 20.09
CA ALA A 165 -9.37 -9.03 19.87
C ALA A 165 -9.94 -8.30 18.64
N LEU A 166 -10.06 -9.02 17.52
CA LEU A 166 -10.50 -8.46 16.23
C LEU A 166 -11.97 -8.06 16.19
N ARG A 167 -12.81 -8.58 17.09
CA ARG A 167 -14.19 -8.11 17.28
C ARG A 167 -14.28 -6.72 17.93
N GLN A 168 -13.19 -6.23 18.52
CA GLN A 168 -13.13 -4.95 19.21
C GLN A 168 -12.52 -3.85 18.35
N VAL A 169 -11.77 -4.22 17.30
CA VAL A 169 -11.11 -3.25 16.41
C VAL A 169 -12.01 -2.88 15.24
N GLU A 170 -11.89 -1.64 14.81
CA GLU A 170 -12.52 -1.09 13.62
C GLU A 170 -11.41 -0.60 12.68
N GLY A 171 -11.58 -0.78 11.37
CA GLY A 171 -10.62 -0.35 10.37
C GLY A 171 -10.37 -1.40 9.31
N ALA A 172 -9.33 -1.18 8.51
CA ALA A 172 -8.90 -2.10 7.47
C ALA A 172 -7.64 -2.84 7.94
N TYR A 173 -7.62 -4.17 7.76
CA TYR A 173 -6.45 -4.96 8.10
C TYR A 173 -6.32 -6.24 7.29
N SER A 174 -5.09 -6.50 6.83
CA SER A 174 -4.62 -7.82 6.48
C SER A 174 -3.48 -8.16 7.43
N LEU A 175 -3.70 -9.19 8.26
CA LEU A 175 -2.77 -9.60 9.31
C LEU A 175 -2.09 -10.90 8.94
N VAL A 176 -0.82 -11.03 9.30
CA VAL A 176 -0.12 -12.31 9.32
C VAL A 176 0.53 -12.47 10.69
N ALA A 177 0.17 -13.53 11.38
CA ALA A 177 0.73 -13.87 12.68
C ALA A 177 1.47 -15.20 12.65
N LEU A 178 2.51 -15.34 13.48
CA LEU A 178 3.28 -16.56 13.69
C LEU A 178 3.25 -16.92 15.17
N SER A 179 2.68 -18.08 15.46
CA SER A 179 2.75 -18.74 16.76
C SER A 179 3.67 -19.96 16.68
N GLN A 180 3.92 -20.63 17.80
CA GLN A 180 4.65 -21.89 17.83
C GLN A 180 4.02 -23.02 17.01
N GLN A 181 2.71 -22.93 16.72
CA GLN A 181 1.96 -24.02 16.08
C GLN A 181 1.46 -23.68 14.68
N SER A 182 1.46 -22.41 14.29
CA SER A 182 0.83 -21.99 13.04
C SER A 182 1.25 -20.61 12.55
N VAL A 183 1.19 -20.43 11.23
CA VAL A 183 1.04 -19.12 10.59
C VAL A 183 -0.46 -18.86 10.41
N ILE A 184 -0.91 -17.67 10.79
CA ILE A 184 -2.32 -17.27 10.75
C ILE A 184 -2.44 -16.06 9.85
N GLY A 185 -3.24 -16.15 8.78
CA GLY A 185 -3.61 -15.04 7.92
C GLY A 185 -5.02 -14.57 8.23
N VAL A 186 -5.25 -13.26 8.37
CA VAL A 186 -6.58 -12.70 8.61
C VAL A 186 -6.83 -11.54 7.67
N ARG A 187 -8.00 -11.52 7.06
CA ARG A 187 -8.47 -10.38 6.27
C ARG A 187 -9.70 -9.75 6.92
N ASP A 188 -9.75 -8.42 6.99
CA ASP A 188 -10.88 -7.70 7.60
C ASP A 188 -12.24 -8.06 6.96
N PRO A 189 -13.37 -7.88 7.68
CA PRO A 189 -14.71 -8.26 7.18
C PRO A 189 -15.11 -7.57 5.87
N LEU A 190 -14.64 -6.36 5.58
CA LEU A 190 -14.88 -5.65 4.32
C LEU A 190 -13.91 -6.09 3.22
N GLY A 191 -12.75 -6.69 3.59
CA GLY A 191 -11.69 -7.06 2.67
C GLY A 191 -11.03 -5.87 2.00
N VAL A 192 -10.82 -4.77 2.74
CA VAL A 192 -10.28 -3.52 2.20
C VAL A 192 -8.87 -3.71 1.66
N ARG A 193 -8.04 -4.49 2.38
CA ARG A 193 -6.68 -4.81 1.94
C ARG A 193 -6.59 -6.22 1.35
N PRO A 194 -5.74 -6.43 0.32
CA PRO A 194 -5.58 -7.74 -0.29
C PRO A 194 -4.81 -8.68 0.63
N LEU A 195 -5.15 -9.97 0.56
CA LEU A 195 -4.42 -11.08 1.15
C LEU A 195 -4.68 -12.33 0.34
N VAL A 196 -3.63 -13.06 -0.05
CA VAL A 196 -3.71 -14.25 -0.88
C VAL A 196 -3.07 -15.44 -0.21
N LEU A 197 -3.60 -16.64 -0.52
CA LEU A 197 -3.06 -17.94 -0.12
C LEU A 197 -2.36 -18.56 -1.32
N GLY A 198 -1.13 -19.01 -1.12
CA GLY A 198 -0.32 -19.72 -2.11
C GLY A 198 0.32 -20.98 -1.55
N ARG A 199 0.97 -21.72 -2.42
CA ARG A 199 1.67 -22.96 -2.12
C ARG A 199 3.01 -23.05 -2.84
N LEU A 200 4.03 -23.59 -2.17
CA LEU A 200 5.32 -23.94 -2.79
C LEU A 200 5.71 -25.35 -2.35
N GLY A 201 5.56 -26.33 -3.25
CA GLY A 201 5.68 -27.74 -2.88
C GLY A 201 4.68 -28.10 -1.77
N ASP A 202 5.16 -28.53 -0.62
CA ASP A 202 4.33 -28.85 0.55
C ASP A 202 4.14 -27.65 1.50
N ALA A 203 4.88 -26.57 1.31
CA ALA A 203 4.77 -25.38 2.12
C ALA A 203 3.58 -24.49 1.71
N TRP A 204 2.99 -23.82 2.69
CA TRP A 204 1.90 -22.89 2.49
C TRP A 204 2.35 -21.46 2.76
N ILE A 205 1.78 -20.53 1.99
CA ILE A 205 2.18 -19.11 2.00
C ILE A 205 0.94 -18.24 2.11
N VAL A 206 1.03 -17.19 2.93
CA VAL A 206 0.07 -16.09 2.98
C VAL A 206 0.80 -14.79 2.69
N THR A 207 0.32 -14.00 1.74
CA THR A 207 1.00 -12.76 1.34
C THR A 207 0.02 -11.72 0.83
N SER A 208 0.45 -10.46 0.79
CA SER A 208 -0.38 -9.34 0.31
C SER A 208 -0.75 -9.46 -1.17
N GLU A 209 0.18 -9.89 -2.03
CA GLU A 209 -0.02 -9.94 -3.49
C GLU A 209 0.54 -11.21 -4.12
N THR A 210 0.01 -11.56 -5.30
CA THR A 210 0.44 -12.74 -6.07
C THR A 210 1.86 -12.60 -6.61
N CYS A 211 2.34 -11.38 -6.90
CA CYS A 211 3.72 -11.17 -7.36
C CYS A 211 4.79 -11.68 -6.37
N ALA A 212 4.45 -11.77 -5.07
CA ALA A 212 5.34 -12.35 -4.08
C ALA A 212 5.39 -13.90 -4.17
N LEU A 213 4.36 -14.54 -4.69
CA LEU A 213 4.37 -15.97 -5.02
C LEU A 213 5.20 -16.21 -6.27
N ASP A 214 5.04 -15.39 -7.31
CA ASP A 214 5.73 -15.54 -8.58
C ASP A 214 7.25 -15.51 -8.41
N ILE A 215 7.78 -14.59 -7.59
CA ILE A 215 9.23 -14.45 -7.39
C ILE A 215 9.88 -15.67 -6.73
N ILE A 216 9.13 -16.37 -5.88
CA ILE A 216 9.60 -17.59 -5.19
C ILE A 216 9.26 -18.88 -5.92
N GLY A 217 8.57 -18.79 -7.08
CA GLY A 217 8.07 -19.96 -7.82
C GLY A 217 6.89 -20.67 -7.14
N GLY A 218 6.13 -19.96 -6.31
CA GLY A 218 4.94 -20.46 -5.64
C GLY A 218 3.69 -20.40 -6.54
N GLU A 219 2.72 -21.22 -6.23
CA GLU A 219 1.44 -21.27 -6.93
C GLU A 219 0.37 -20.49 -6.17
N PHE A 220 -0.38 -19.65 -6.87
CA PHE A 220 -1.57 -19.00 -6.32
C PHE A 220 -2.69 -20.04 -6.14
N VAL A 221 -3.24 -20.12 -4.94
CA VAL A 221 -4.35 -21.01 -4.62
C VAL A 221 -5.67 -20.26 -4.67
N ARG A 222 -5.79 -19.18 -3.92
CA ARG A 222 -6.97 -18.31 -3.87
C ARG A 222 -6.73 -17.03 -3.08
N ASP A 223 -7.59 -16.07 -3.24
CA ASP A 223 -7.69 -14.94 -2.31
C ASP A 223 -8.16 -15.43 -0.93
N VAL A 224 -7.69 -14.80 0.14
CA VAL A 224 -8.29 -14.93 1.47
C VAL A 224 -9.57 -14.11 1.47
N ALA A 225 -10.69 -14.75 1.77
CA ALA A 225 -11.99 -14.09 1.71
C ALA A 225 -12.11 -12.99 2.78
N PRO A 226 -12.90 -11.94 2.56
CA PRO A 226 -13.24 -10.97 3.59
C PRO A 226 -13.82 -11.66 4.85
N GLY A 227 -13.32 -11.26 6.01
CA GLY A 227 -13.71 -11.85 7.31
C GLY A 227 -13.17 -13.25 7.58
N GLU A 228 -12.26 -13.75 6.74
CA GLU A 228 -11.69 -15.09 6.90
C GLU A 228 -10.40 -15.05 7.74
N ILE A 229 -10.26 -16.07 8.58
CA ILE A 229 -9.03 -16.45 9.30
C ILE A 229 -8.53 -17.77 8.68
N VAL A 230 -7.37 -17.73 8.06
CA VAL A 230 -6.66 -18.92 7.53
C VAL A 230 -5.62 -19.33 8.54
N ILE A 231 -5.63 -20.60 8.96
CA ILE A 231 -4.71 -21.17 9.93
C ILE A 231 -3.90 -22.27 9.22
N ILE A 232 -2.58 -22.10 9.19
CA ILE A 232 -1.63 -22.98 8.52
C ILE A 232 -0.71 -23.59 9.58
N GLY A 233 -0.73 -24.91 9.72
CA GLY A 233 0.07 -25.61 10.73
C GLY A 233 0.40 -27.03 10.28
N ALA A 234 0.88 -27.86 11.20
CA ALA A 234 1.26 -29.26 10.90
C ALA A 234 0.11 -30.11 10.34
N GLY A 235 -1.15 -29.75 10.63
CA GLY A 235 -2.34 -30.40 10.09
C GLY A 235 -2.79 -29.88 8.71
N GLY A 236 -1.99 -29.06 8.05
CA GLY A 236 -2.35 -28.39 6.79
C GLY A 236 -3.05 -27.06 6.98
N VAL A 237 -3.93 -26.71 6.05
CA VAL A 237 -4.68 -25.44 6.05
C VAL A 237 -6.12 -25.65 6.51
N ARG A 238 -6.56 -24.86 7.45
CA ARG A 238 -7.97 -24.73 7.81
C ARG A 238 -8.36 -23.26 7.80
N SER A 239 -9.63 -22.94 7.64
CA SER A 239 -10.14 -21.59 7.70
C SER A 239 -11.43 -21.47 8.50
N GLU A 240 -11.63 -20.29 9.08
CA GLU A 240 -12.76 -19.92 9.89
C GLU A 240 -13.30 -18.56 9.43
N LYS A 241 -14.62 -18.35 9.54
CA LYS A 241 -15.27 -17.05 9.28
C LYS A 241 -16.07 -16.63 10.50
N PRO A 242 -15.39 -16.11 11.55
CA PRO A 242 -16.03 -15.84 12.84
C PRO A 242 -16.76 -14.50 12.89
N PHE A 243 -16.70 -13.70 11.82
CA PHE A 243 -17.32 -12.37 11.76
C PHE A 243 -18.62 -12.42 10.98
N GLU A 244 -19.54 -11.49 11.31
CA GLU A 244 -20.76 -11.33 10.56
C GLU A 244 -20.45 -10.90 9.11
N PRO A 245 -21.12 -11.49 8.11
CA PRO A 245 -20.92 -11.12 6.71
C PRO A 245 -21.35 -9.67 6.46
N VAL A 246 -20.48 -8.90 5.80
CA VAL A 246 -20.77 -7.54 5.35
C VAL A 246 -20.46 -7.41 3.85
N PRO A 247 -21.06 -6.42 3.14
CA PRO A 247 -20.69 -6.16 1.75
C PRO A 247 -19.20 -5.84 1.61
N THR A 248 -18.53 -6.51 0.68
CA THR A 248 -17.10 -6.35 0.47
C THR A 248 -16.75 -4.99 -0.12
N ARG A 249 -15.60 -4.43 0.25
CA ARG A 249 -15.15 -3.08 -0.12
C ARG A 249 -13.64 -3.04 -0.35
N LEU A 250 -13.13 -3.85 -1.30
CA LEU A 250 -11.71 -3.78 -1.68
C LEU A 250 -11.34 -2.35 -2.08
N CYS A 251 -10.21 -1.85 -1.61
CA CYS A 251 -9.70 -0.53 -1.98
C CYS A 251 -9.50 -0.45 -3.51
N VAL A 252 -10.21 0.45 -4.18
CA VAL A 252 -10.10 0.60 -5.64
C VAL A 252 -8.74 1.14 -6.07
N PHE A 253 -8.05 1.84 -5.15
CA PHE A 253 -6.72 2.40 -5.41
C PHE A 253 -5.64 1.33 -5.59
N GLU A 254 -5.88 0.10 -5.11
CA GLU A 254 -5.01 -1.05 -5.42
C GLU A 254 -4.91 -1.26 -6.94
N TYR A 255 -6.02 -1.14 -7.68
CA TYR A 255 -6.01 -1.24 -9.15
C TYR A 255 -5.48 0.01 -9.84
N ILE A 256 -5.57 1.18 -9.23
CA ILE A 256 -5.07 2.44 -9.83
C ILE A 256 -3.55 2.52 -9.71
N TYR A 257 -3.02 2.27 -8.50
CA TYR A 257 -1.61 2.57 -8.22
C TYR A 257 -0.89 1.50 -7.39
N PHE A 258 -1.45 1.05 -6.23
CA PHE A 258 -0.66 0.37 -5.23
C PHE A 258 -0.18 -1.02 -5.62
N ALA A 259 -1.10 -1.90 -6.02
CA ALA A 259 -0.69 -3.25 -6.39
C ALA A 259 0.23 -3.24 -7.61
N ARG A 260 1.19 -4.13 -7.65
CA ARG A 260 2.04 -4.28 -8.82
C ARG A 260 1.22 -4.65 -10.05
N PRO A 261 1.58 -4.13 -11.24
CA PRO A 261 0.84 -4.43 -12.47
C PRO A 261 0.75 -5.93 -12.79
N ASP A 262 1.76 -6.70 -12.41
CA ASP A 262 1.82 -8.16 -12.61
C ASP A 262 1.01 -8.96 -11.57
N SER A 263 0.42 -8.32 -10.57
CA SER A 263 -0.44 -8.97 -9.57
C SER A 263 -1.85 -9.21 -10.09
N VAL A 264 -2.47 -10.25 -9.50
CA VAL A 264 -3.90 -10.57 -9.66
C VAL A 264 -4.58 -10.40 -8.30
N LEU A 265 -5.63 -9.59 -8.24
CA LEU A 265 -6.42 -9.33 -7.04
C LEU A 265 -7.89 -9.65 -7.32
N GLU A 266 -8.51 -10.47 -6.47
CA GLU A 266 -9.91 -10.91 -6.63
C GLU A 266 -10.23 -11.38 -8.06
N GLY A 267 -9.31 -12.18 -8.63
CA GLY A 267 -9.42 -12.75 -9.97
C GLY A 267 -9.22 -11.77 -11.12
N ARG A 268 -8.76 -10.54 -10.87
CA ARG A 268 -8.54 -9.49 -11.88
C ARG A 268 -7.06 -9.11 -11.97
N SER A 269 -6.50 -9.16 -13.19
CA SER A 269 -5.17 -8.62 -13.46
C SER A 269 -5.16 -7.10 -13.25
N VAL A 270 -4.23 -6.63 -12.42
CA VAL A 270 -4.03 -5.20 -12.16
C VAL A 270 -3.63 -4.46 -13.44
N TYR A 271 -2.76 -5.06 -14.26
CA TYR A 271 -2.35 -4.48 -15.54
C TYR A 271 -3.53 -4.26 -16.48
N GLU A 272 -4.38 -5.28 -16.67
CA GLU A 272 -5.56 -5.15 -17.54
C GLU A 272 -6.62 -4.20 -16.96
N ALA A 273 -6.75 -4.11 -15.63
CA ALA A 273 -7.61 -3.13 -14.99
C ALA A 273 -7.14 -1.70 -15.32
N ARG A 274 -5.84 -1.41 -15.17
CA ARG A 274 -5.27 -0.09 -15.52
C ARG A 274 -5.44 0.26 -16.99
N LYS A 275 -5.28 -0.70 -17.90
CA LYS A 275 -5.55 -0.47 -19.33
C LYS A 275 -7.00 -0.15 -19.59
N ARG A 276 -7.96 -0.84 -18.93
CA ARG A 276 -9.40 -0.53 -19.04
C ARG A 276 -9.71 0.86 -18.50
N ILE A 277 -9.09 1.25 -17.38
CA ILE A 277 -9.20 2.61 -16.83
C ILE A 277 -8.74 3.64 -17.87
N GLY A 278 -7.62 3.40 -18.53
CA GLY A 278 -7.12 4.29 -19.59
C GLY A 278 -8.04 4.39 -20.82
N ARG A 279 -8.65 3.26 -21.23
CA ARG A 279 -9.65 3.28 -22.32
C ARG A 279 -10.89 4.11 -21.95
N GLU A 280 -11.41 3.91 -20.74
CA GLU A 280 -12.56 4.65 -20.25
C GLU A 280 -12.25 6.15 -20.12
N LEU A 281 -11.07 6.49 -19.63
CA LEU A 281 -10.59 7.88 -19.56
C LEU A 281 -10.53 8.54 -20.97
N ALA A 282 -10.12 7.79 -21.99
CA ALA A 282 -10.11 8.30 -23.36
C ALA A 282 -11.53 8.55 -23.91
N ARG A 283 -12.52 7.72 -23.53
CA ARG A 283 -13.93 7.91 -23.89
C ARG A 283 -14.55 9.13 -23.21
N GLU A 284 -14.26 9.32 -21.92
CA GLU A 284 -14.80 10.44 -21.13
C GLU A 284 -14.14 11.78 -21.47
N ALA A 285 -12.83 11.77 -21.77
CA ALA A 285 -12.04 12.97 -21.95
C ALA A 285 -11.19 12.93 -23.24
N PRO A 286 -11.81 12.79 -24.43
CA PRO A 286 -11.10 12.83 -25.68
C PRO A 286 -10.53 14.23 -25.94
N ILE A 287 -9.37 14.28 -26.63
CA ILE A 287 -8.77 15.54 -27.06
C ILE A 287 -7.94 15.31 -28.31
N ASP A 288 -7.91 16.32 -29.21
CA ASP A 288 -7.05 16.30 -30.38
C ASP A 288 -5.60 16.57 -30.00
N ALA A 289 -4.73 15.60 -30.22
CA ALA A 289 -3.32 15.63 -29.88
C ALA A 289 -2.49 14.78 -30.86
N ASP A 290 -1.17 14.84 -30.74
CA ASP A 290 -0.26 14.14 -31.65
C ASP A 290 0.25 12.83 -31.05
N ILE A 291 0.39 12.76 -29.72
CA ILE A 291 0.94 11.58 -29.01
C ILE A 291 0.38 11.45 -27.59
N VAL A 292 0.39 10.21 -27.09
CA VAL A 292 0.11 9.86 -25.70
C VAL A 292 1.40 9.45 -25.00
N VAL A 293 1.71 10.09 -23.90
CA VAL A 293 2.95 9.88 -23.11
C VAL A 293 2.60 9.51 -21.69
N PRO A 294 3.10 8.38 -21.15
CA PRO A 294 2.90 8.04 -19.74
C PRO A 294 3.77 8.89 -18.81
N VAL A 295 3.26 9.16 -17.62
CA VAL A 295 4.13 9.50 -16.49
C VAL A 295 4.67 8.17 -15.91
N PRO A 296 5.97 7.89 -16.04
CA PRO A 296 6.49 6.57 -15.67
C PRO A 296 6.68 6.42 -14.16
N ASP A 297 6.53 5.19 -13.58
CA ASP A 297 6.15 3.95 -14.28
C ASP A 297 4.65 3.67 -14.18
N SER A 298 3.96 4.30 -13.23
CA SER A 298 2.55 4.03 -12.84
C SER A 298 1.55 4.33 -13.95
N GLY A 299 1.76 5.40 -14.70
CA GLY A 299 0.89 5.81 -15.79
C GLY A 299 0.98 4.93 -17.06
N VAL A 300 1.98 4.05 -17.19
CA VAL A 300 2.23 3.28 -18.43
C VAL A 300 1.04 2.44 -18.87
N PRO A 301 0.42 1.58 -18.04
CA PRO A 301 -0.70 0.75 -18.50
C PRO A 301 -1.93 1.58 -18.87
N ALA A 302 -2.23 2.64 -18.12
CA ALA A 302 -3.34 3.53 -18.41
C ALA A 302 -3.11 4.30 -19.73
N ALA A 303 -1.89 4.79 -19.97
CA ALA A 303 -1.52 5.45 -21.23
C ALA A 303 -1.64 4.52 -22.45
N LEU A 304 -1.24 3.25 -22.30
CA LEU A 304 -1.48 2.23 -23.34
C LEU A 304 -2.96 2.03 -23.63
N GLY A 305 -3.79 2.00 -22.58
CA GLY A 305 -5.24 1.90 -22.73
C GLY A 305 -5.83 3.12 -23.41
N TYR A 306 -5.39 4.33 -23.01
CA TYR A 306 -5.81 5.59 -23.61
C TYR A 306 -5.42 5.68 -25.10
N ALA A 307 -4.16 5.37 -25.42
CA ALA A 307 -3.66 5.39 -26.80
C ALA A 307 -4.43 4.39 -27.70
N ALA A 308 -4.67 3.18 -27.20
CA ALA A 308 -5.41 2.16 -27.94
C ALA A 308 -6.86 2.58 -28.24
N GLU A 309 -7.54 3.29 -27.34
CA GLU A 309 -8.91 3.75 -27.50
C GLU A 309 -9.00 5.01 -28.40
N SER A 310 -8.09 5.97 -28.20
CA SER A 310 -8.06 7.23 -28.97
C SER A 310 -7.48 7.06 -30.37
N GLY A 311 -6.78 5.96 -30.66
CA GLY A 311 -6.06 5.75 -31.92
C GLY A 311 -4.80 6.60 -32.08
N LEU A 312 -4.36 7.31 -31.03
CA LEU A 312 -3.16 8.12 -31.03
C LEU A 312 -1.90 7.28 -30.77
N PRO A 313 -0.74 7.65 -31.35
CA PRO A 313 0.54 6.97 -31.04
C PRO A 313 0.88 7.06 -29.56
N PHE A 314 1.34 5.92 -28.99
CA PHE A 314 1.95 5.86 -27.66
C PHE A 314 3.46 6.06 -27.80
N GLU A 315 4.03 6.99 -27.01
CA GLU A 315 5.45 7.28 -27.03
C GLU A 315 6.02 7.42 -25.62
N LEU A 316 7.24 6.94 -25.41
CA LEU A 316 7.99 7.14 -24.17
C LEU A 316 8.66 8.52 -24.16
N GLY A 317 7.84 9.56 -24.14
CA GLY A 317 8.30 10.96 -24.10
C GLY A 317 8.96 11.34 -22.77
N ILE A 318 8.79 10.53 -21.72
CA ILE A 318 9.47 10.66 -20.43
C ILE A 318 10.13 9.34 -20.09
N ILE A 319 11.43 9.39 -19.78
CA ILE A 319 12.23 8.22 -19.40
C ILE A 319 12.61 8.33 -17.93
N ARG A 320 12.35 7.26 -17.17
CA ARG A 320 12.80 7.15 -15.79
C ARG A 320 14.25 6.66 -15.71
N ASN A 321 15.04 7.30 -14.87
CA ASN A 321 16.39 6.83 -14.55
C ASN A 321 16.34 5.81 -13.40
N HIS A 322 16.53 4.53 -13.73
CA HIS A 322 16.49 3.44 -12.75
C HIS A 322 17.72 3.38 -11.82
N TYR A 323 18.79 4.10 -12.14
CA TYR A 323 20.04 4.12 -11.35
C TYR A 323 20.05 5.20 -10.26
N VAL A 324 19.07 6.07 -10.21
CA VAL A 324 18.93 7.07 -9.14
C VAL A 324 18.24 6.43 -7.95
N GLY A 325 19.04 5.90 -7.02
CA GLY A 325 18.58 5.42 -5.71
C GLY A 325 18.37 6.59 -4.73
N ARG A 326 17.82 6.27 -3.54
CA ARG A 326 17.61 7.24 -2.42
C ARG A 326 18.88 7.80 -1.80
N THR A 327 20.06 7.32 -2.18
CA THR A 327 21.37 7.63 -1.58
C THR A 327 22.02 8.91 -2.06
N PHE A 328 21.40 9.70 -2.95
CA PHE A 328 21.95 10.99 -3.31
C PHE A 328 21.63 11.99 -2.19
N ILE A 329 22.59 12.24 -1.30
CA ILE A 329 22.53 13.33 -0.31
C ILE A 329 22.59 14.64 -1.10
N GLU A 330 21.47 15.36 -1.14
CA GLU A 330 21.34 16.64 -1.83
C GLU A 330 21.92 17.75 -0.92
N PRO A 331 23.11 18.30 -1.22
CA PRO A 331 23.81 19.19 -0.31
C PRO A 331 23.24 20.62 -0.26
N THR A 332 22.35 21.02 -1.17
CA THR A 332 21.75 22.36 -1.21
C THR A 332 20.29 22.36 -1.68
N ASP A 333 19.52 23.41 -1.29
CA ASP A 333 18.14 23.60 -1.74
C ASP A 333 18.00 23.73 -3.27
N GLN A 334 19.01 24.27 -3.97
CA GLN A 334 19.03 24.33 -5.44
C GLN A 334 19.09 22.95 -6.09
N ILE A 335 19.75 21.97 -5.47
CA ILE A 335 19.84 20.59 -5.98
C ILE A 335 18.53 19.84 -5.70
N ARG A 336 17.79 20.17 -4.65
CA ARG A 336 16.46 19.59 -4.39
C ARG A 336 15.45 19.88 -5.51
N HIS A 337 15.55 21.04 -6.18
CA HIS A 337 14.73 21.33 -7.36
C HIS A 337 15.10 20.45 -8.58
N LEU A 338 16.31 19.87 -8.60
CA LEU A 338 16.74 18.93 -9.62
C LEU A 338 16.27 17.48 -9.36
N GLY A 339 15.74 17.16 -8.19
CA GLY A 339 15.37 15.78 -7.79
C GLY A 339 14.42 15.09 -8.77
N VAL A 340 13.42 15.78 -9.31
CA VAL A 340 12.55 15.22 -10.37
C VAL A 340 13.32 15.02 -11.66
N ARG A 341 14.22 15.94 -12.03
CA ARG A 341 15.07 15.81 -13.23
C ARG A 341 16.10 14.69 -13.10
N LEU A 342 16.52 14.32 -11.89
CA LEU A 342 17.39 13.17 -11.68
C LEU A 342 16.63 11.86 -11.90
N LYS A 343 15.36 11.80 -11.49
CA LYS A 343 14.53 10.61 -11.64
C LYS A 343 13.91 10.47 -13.04
N HIS A 344 13.59 11.60 -13.70
CA HIS A 344 12.87 11.62 -14.97
C HIS A 344 13.57 12.55 -15.97
N ASN A 345 13.65 12.13 -17.23
CA ASN A 345 14.16 12.96 -18.31
C ASN A 345 13.19 12.97 -19.48
N ALA A 346 12.94 14.16 -20.05
CA ALA A 346 12.08 14.33 -21.21
C ALA A 346 12.83 13.99 -22.50
N ASN A 347 12.25 13.15 -23.35
CA ASN A 347 12.75 12.83 -24.68
C ASN A 347 12.42 13.95 -25.67
N ARG A 348 13.36 14.88 -25.85
CA ARG A 348 13.17 16.08 -26.69
C ARG A 348 12.84 15.77 -28.15
N ALA A 349 13.36 14.64 -28.68
CA ALA A 349 13.15 14.28 -30.07
C ALA A 349 11.66 13.99 -30.35
N ASP A 350 10.99 13.33 -29.40
CA ASP A 350 9.59 12.93 -29.54
C ASP A 350 8.59 14.01 -29.10
N LEU A 351 9.03 14.94 -28.23
CA LEU A 351 8.15 15.96 -27.64
C LEU A 351 8.12 17.28 -28.42
N LYS A 352 9.22 17.66 -29.12
CA LYS A 352 9.36 18.97 -29.73
C LYS A 352 8.29 19.25 -30.78
N GLY A 353 7.53 20.35 -30.56
CA GLY A 353 6.46 20.83 -31.46
C GLY A 353 5.18 20.02 -31.40
N LYS A 354 5.09 18.98 -30.55
CA LYS A 354 3.93 18.10 -30.41
C LYS A 354 2.88 18.64 -29.43
N ARG A 355 1.61 18.30 -29.67
CA ARG A 355 0.55 18.33 -28.68
C ARG A 355 0.56 17.00 -27.94
N VAL A 356 0.82 17.04 -26.64
CA VAL A 356 1.12 15.87 -25.82
C VAL A 356 -0.02 15.61 -24.84
N ILE A 357 -0.53 14.40 -24.83
CA ILE A 357 -1.37 13.91 -23.73
C ILE A 357 -0.45 13.21 -22.73
N LEU A 358 -0.31 13.78 -21.54
CA LEU A 358 0.30 13.10 -20.41
C LEU A 358 -0.75 12.28 -19.67
N VAL A 359 -0.47 11.00 -19.42
CA VAL A 359 -1.35 10.13 -18.61
C VAL A 359 -0.65 9.78 -17.33
N ASP A 360 -1.26 10.16 -16.20
CA ASP A 360 -0.79 9.88 -14.85
C ASP A 360 -1.83 9.08 -14.05
N ASP A 361 -1.41 8.45 -12.96
CA ASP A 361 -2.30 7.66 -12.09
C ASP A 361 -3.19 8.54 -11.20
N SER A 362 -2.60 9.53 -10.53
CA SER A 362 -3.30 10.37 -9.54
C SER A 362 -2.60 11.72 -9.33
N ILE A 363 -3.37 12.69 -8.81
CA ILE A 363 -2.84 13.98 -8.33
C ILE A 363 -3.23 14.15 -6.87
N VAL A 364 -2.23 14.40 -6.00
CA VAL A 364 -2.43 14.63 -4.56
C VAL A 364 -2.27 16.10 -4.22
N ARG A 365 -1.04 16.63 -4.25
CA ARG A 365 -0.73 18.06 -4.03
C ARG A 365 -0.46 18.83 -5.32
N GLY A 366 -0.16 18.15 -6.42
CA GLY A 366 0.12 18.70 -7.74
C GLY A 366 1.56 19.17 -7.95
N THR A 367 2.44 19.08 -6.95
CA THR A 367 3.83 19.56 -7.05
C THR A 367 4.66 18.74 -8.03
N THR A 368 4.47 17.42 -8.07
CA THR A 368 5.12 16.53 -9.04
C THR A 368 4.60 16.78 -10.44
N SER A 369 3.28 16.89 -10.60
CA SER A 369 2.65 17.17 -11.89
C SER A 369 3.14 18.50 -12.49
N MET A 370 3.28 19.57 -11.69
CA MET A 370 3.84 20.85 -12.14
C MET A 370 5.25 20.68 -12.70
N LYS A 371 6.14 19.97 -11.98
CA LYS A 371 7.54 19.75 -12.40
C LYS A 371 7.63 18.92 -13.68
N ILE A 372 6.78 17.91 -13.83
CA ILE A 372 6.70 17.07 -15.04
C ILE A 372 6.23 17.91 -16.21
N VAL A 373 5.18 18.71 -16.06
CA VAL A 373 4.67 19.61 -17.10
C VAL A 373 5.73 20.63 -17.52
N GLU A 374 6.41 21.26 -16.56
CA GLU A 374 7.54 22.19 -16.84
C GLU A 374 8.65 21.50 -17.64
N MET A 375 9.00 20.28 -17.28
CA MET A 375 10.03 19.49 -17.97
C MET A 375 9.62 19.19 -19.42
N VAL A 376 8.37 18.77 -19.66
CA VAL A 376 7.82 18.47 -20.99
C VAL A 376 7.74 19.73 -21.86
N ARG A 377 7.27 20.86 -21.28
CA ARG A 377 7.29 22.16 -21.97
C ARG A 377 8.71 22.63 -22.32
N SER A 378 9.65 22.48 -21.39
CA SER A 378 11.08 22.81 -21.62
C SER A 378 11.74 21.92 -22.69
N ALA A 379 11.20 20.73 -22.94
CA ALA A 379 11.58 19.87 -24.05
C ALA A 379 11.01 20.33 -25.40
N GLY A 380 10.10 21.30 -25.41
CA GLY A 380 9.57 21.94 -26.60
C GLY A 380 8.19 21.44 -27.03
N ALA A 381 7.44 20.80 -26.16
CA ALA A 381 6.02 20.47 -26.42
C ALA A 381 5.23 21.76 -26.69
N ARG A 382 4.36 21.71 -27.70
CA ARG A 382 3.50 22.85 -28.11
C ARG A 382 2.30 23.01 -27.19
N GLU A 383 1.67 21.89 -26.86
CA GLU A 383 0.55 21.80 -25.93
C GLU A 383 0.74 20.60 -25.01
N VAL A 384 0.28 20.72 -23.75
CA VAL A 384 0.36 19.65 -22.74
C VAL A 384 -1.02 19.46 -22.11
N HIS A 385 -1.62 18.32 -22.35
CA HIS A 385 -2.92 17.93 -21.83
C HIS A 385 -2.72 16.82 -20.79
N LEU A 386 -3.17 17.01 -19.56
CA LEU A 386 -3.02 16.00 -18.52
C LEU A 386 -4.32 15.22 -18.35
N ARG A 387 -4.20 13.90 -18.37
CA ARG A 387 -5.28 12.92 -18.18
C ARG A 387 -4.96 12.03 -17.00
N VAL A 388 -5.80 12.02 -15.99
CA VAL A 388 -5.56 11.34 -14.72
C VAL A 388 -6.44 10.13 -14.61
N SER A 389 -5.84 8.94 -14.41
CA SER A 389 -6.55 7.67 -14.39
C SER A 389 -7.20 7.33 -13.05
N SER A 390 -7.23 8.28 -12.11
CA SER A 390 -8.10 8.26 -10.93
C SER A 390 -9.10 9.41 -10.96
N PRO A 391 -10.21 9.33 -10.22
CA PRO A 391 -11.00 10.52 -9.88
C PRO A 391 -10.19 11.50 -9.02
N PRO A 392 -10.64 12.77 -8.88
CA PRO A 392 -10.00 13.74 -8.00
C PRO A 392 -9.94 13.24 -6.55
N THR A 393 -8.74 13.22 -5.95
CA THR A 393 -8.54 12.82 -4.54
C THR A 393 -8.91 14.00 -3.63
N SER A 394 -10.15 14.01 -3.12
CA SER A 394 -10.72 15.11 -2.35
C SER A 394 -10.80 14.85 -0.85
N TYR A 395 -10.56 13.60 -0.41
CA TYR A 395 -10.68 13.17 0.98
C TYR A 395 -9.47 12.36 1.42
N SER A 396 -9.13 12.46 2.71
CA SER A 396 -8.04 11.67 3.31
C SER A 396 -8.44 10.22 3.47
N CYS A 397 -7.49 9.29 3.35
CA CYS A 397 -7.70 7.88 3.65
C CYS A 397 -7.50 7.61 5.15
N PHE A 398 -8.31 6.68 5.71
CA PHE A 398 -8.19 6.19 7.09
C PHE A 398 -7.94 4.68 7.17
N TYR A 399 -7.71 4.02 6.03
CA TYR A 399 -7.65 2.55 5.92
C TYR A 399 -6.30 2.03 5.47
N GLY A 400 -5.26 2.83 5.66
CA GLY A 400 -3.91 2.38 5.41
C GLY A 400 -3.24 2.99 4.18
N ILE A 401 -3.66 4.17 3.71
CA ILE A 401 -2.93 4.98 2.73
C ILE A 401 -2.49 6.28 3.41
N ALA A 402 -1.20 6.58 3.34
CA ALA A 402 -0.69 7.87 3.80
C ALA A 402 -1.19 8.98 2.90
N THR A 403 -2.25 9.64 3.31
CA THR A 403 -2.74 10.84 2.64
C THR A 403 -2.42 12.07 3.47
N PRO A 404 -2.07 13.20 2.84
CA PRO A 404 -1.98 14.47 3.56
C PRO A 404 -3.33 14.86 4.14
N SER A 405 -3.33 15.81 5.08
CA SER A 405 -4.56 16.41 5.59
C SER A 405 -5.37 17.03 4.44
N ARG A 406 -6.69 17.02 4.56
CA ARG A 406 -7.61 17.42 3.49
C ARG A 406 -7.32 18.81 2.91
N ASP A 407 -6.88 19.75 3.76
CA ASP A 407 -6.49 21.10 3.35
C ASP A 407 -5.23 21.17 2.46
N GLN A 408 -4.45 20.09 2.40
CA GLN A 408 -3.28 19.94 1.52
C GLN A 408 -3.60 19.22 0.20
N LEU A 409 -4.78 18.59 0.09
CA LEU A 409 -5.21 17.93 -1.14
C LEU A 409 -5.59 18.98 -2.18
N LEU A 410 -5.02 18.87 -3.39
CA LEU A 410 -5.26 19.85 -4.45
C LEU A 410 -6.75 19.92 -4.83
N ALA A 411 -7.39 18.74 -4.97
CA ALA A 411 -8.80 18.64 -5.36
C ALA A 411 -9.78 19.01 -4.23
N ALA A 412 -9.32 19.16 -2.98
CA ALA A 412 -10.13 19.70 -1.90
C ALA A 412 -10.12 21.26 -1.86
N ARG A 413 -9.17 21.88 -2.59
CA ARG A 413 -8.94 23.34 -2.59
C ARG A 413 -9.36 24.00 -3.89
N PHE A 414 -9.29 23.29 -5.00
CA PHE A 414 -9.47 23.83 -6.35
C PHE A 414 -10.43 22.96 -7.17
N ASP A 415 -11.20 23.59 -8.02
CA ASP A 415 -11.89 22.90 -9.11
C ASP A 415 -10.91 22.47 -10.22
N VAL A 416 -11.37 21.69 -11.21
CA VAL A 416 -10.52 21.13 -12.26
C VAL A 416 -9.85 22.23 -13.11
N ASP A 417 -10.55 23.33 -13.39
CA ASP A 417 -10.00 24.44 -14.19
C ASP A 417 -8.94 25.22 -13.41
N GLN A 418 -9.15 25.39 -12.10
CA GLN A 418 -8.17 25.98 -11.20
C GLN A 418 -6.94 25.09 -11.05
N MET A 419 -7.15 23.76 -10.93
CA MET A 419 -6.04 22.81 -10.89
C MET A 419 -5.24 22.83 -12.20
N ALA A 420 -5.90 22.90 -13.37
CA ALA A 420 -5.23 22.99 -14.67
C ALA A 420 -4.33 24.23 -14.74
N ARG A 421 -4.84 25.38 -14.31
CA ARG A 421 -4.04 26.63 -14.25
C ARG A 421 -2.89 26.53 -13.25
N HIS A 422 -3.12 25.91 -12.09
CA HIS A 422 -2.09 25.73 -11.05
C HIS A 422 -0.95 24.84 -11.52
N ILE A 423 -1.28 23.74 -12.22
CA ILE A 423 -0.30 22.78 -12.76
C ILE A 423 0.39 23.33 -14.01
N GLY A 424 -0.27 24.24 -14.77
CA GLY A 424 0.27 24.86 -15.96
C GLY A 424 0.04 24.02 -17.23
N VAL A 425 -1.07 23.26 -17.30
CA VAL A 425 -1.48 22.48 -18.48
C VAL A 425 -2.52 23.21 -19.30
N ASP A 426 -2.61 22.87 -20.59
CA ASP A 426 -3.61 23.43 -21.52
C ASP A 426 -5.01 22.83 -21.26
N SER A 427 -5.07 21.58 -20.78
CA SER A 427 -6.30 20.98 -20.26
C SER A 427 -6.00 19.88 -19.23
N LEU A 428 -6.91 19.72 -18.28
CA LEU A 428 -6.88 18.67 -17.26
C LEU A 428 -8.21 17.94 -17.26
N ALA A 429 -8.17 16.61 -17.23
CA ALA A 429 -9.35 15.81 -16.96
C ALA A 429 -8.97 14.57 -16.13
N PHE A 430 -9.91 14.15 -15.30
CA PHE A 430 -9.87 12.94 -14.49
C PHE A 430 -10.89 11.95 -15.03
N ILE A 431 -10.66 10.65 -14.82
CA ILE A 431 -11.75 9.69 -15.00
C ILE A 431 -12.84 9.99 -13.96
N SER A 432 -14.08 9.84 -14.32
CA SER A 432 -15.19 9.93 -13.37
C SER A 432 -15.21 8.70 -12.43
N ILE A 433 -15.87 8.80 -11.27
CA ILE A 433 -16.08 7.65 -10.39
C ILE A 433 -16.87 6.56 -11.15
N ASP A 434 -17.88 6.93 -11.90
CA ASP A 434 -18.66 6.00 -12.72
C ASP A 434 -17.81 5.34 -13.82
N GLY A 435 -16.93 6.11 -14.48
CA GLY A 435 -15.97 5.59 -15.45
C GLY A 435 -15.00 4.59 -14.83
N LEU A 436 -14.51 4.88 -13.63
CA LEU A 436 -13.67 3.95 -12.89
C LEU A 436 -14.41 2.63 -12.60
N TYR A 437 -15.66 2.70 -12.15
CA TYR A 437 -16.48 1.51 -11.90
C TYR A 437 -16.78 0.75 -13.20
N ARG A 438 -17.08 1.42 -14.33
CA ARG A 438 -17.24 0.76 -15.63
C ARG A 438 -15.96 0.05 -16.06
N ALA A 439 -14.79 0.66 -15.89
CA ALA A 439 -13.51 0.02 -16.15
C ALA A 439 -13.28 -1.23 -15.29
N MET A 440 -13.84 -1.24 -14.08
CA MET A 440 -13.84 -2.39 -13.17
C MET A 440 -14.94 -3.41 -13.44
N GLY A 441 -15.76 -3.23 -14.46
CA GLY A 441 -16.79 -4.18 -14.90
C GLY A 441 -18.19 -3.91 -14.37
N GLU A 442 -18.41 -2.80 -13.67
CA GLU A 442 -19.72 -2.35 -13.21
C GLU A 442 -20.37 -1.44 -14.28
N ALA A 443 -21.08 -2.04 -15.22
CA ALA A 443 -21.55 -1.36 -16.43
C ALA A 443 -22.41 -0.10 -16.18
N SER A 444 -23.16 -0.04 -15.09
CA SER A 444 -23.99 1.09 -14.66
C SER A 444 -23.23 2.20 -13.92
N GLY A 445 -21.93 2.03 -13.68
CA GLY A 445 -21.16 2.92 -12.82
C GLY A 445 -21.27 2.56 -11.34
N ARG A 446 -21.01 3.53 -10.46
CA ARG A 446 -21.07 3.37 -9.00
C ARG A 446 -22.52 3.29 -8.51
N ASP A 447 -22.85 2.23 -7.79
CA ASP A 447 -24.10 2.21 -7.00
C ASP A 447 -23.87 2.96 -5.67
N PRO A 448 -24.51 4.11 -5.43
CA PRO A 448 -24.30 4.87 -4.21
C PRO A 448 -24.85 4.18 -2.94
N LEU A 449 -25.77 3.23 -3.07
CA LEU A 449 -26.36 2.50 -1.94
C LEU A 449 -25.57 1.23 -1.60
N ALA A 450 -24.89 0.65 -2.58
CA ALA A 450 -24.11 -0.57 -2.42
C ALA A 450 -22.81 -0.52 -3.26
N PRO A 451 -21.89 0.43 -3.00
CA PRO A 451 -20.67 0.50 -3.76
C PRO A 451 -19.83 -0.76 -3.55
N ARG A 452 -19.26 -1.27 -4.65
CA ARG A 452 -18.49 -2.51 -4.63
C ARG A 452 -17.05 -2.36 -4.10
N PHE A 453 -16.53 -1.14 -4.16
CA PHE A 453 -15.15 -0.82 -3.75
C PHE A 453 -15.14 0.23 -2.64
N CYS A 454 -14.06 0.26 -1.87
CA CYS A 454 -13.72 1.44 -1.08
C CYS A 454 -13.14 2.50 -2.02
N ASP A 455 -13.87 3.58 -2.18
CA ASP A 455 -13.53 4.75 -3.00
C ASP A 455 -13.58 6.05 -2.18
N ALA A 456 -13.49 5.92 -0.85
CA ALA A 456 -13.71 7.01 0.11
C ALA A 456 -12.78 8.22 -0.13
N CYS A 457 -11.56 8.02 -0.62
CA CYS A 457 -10.65 9.11 -0.97
C CYS A 457 -11.17 9.99 -2.12
N PHE A 458 -12.10 9.49 -2.94
CA PHE A 458 -12.75 10.21 -4.02
C PHE A 458 -14.15 10.69 -3.65
N SER A 459 -14.97 9.81 -3.08
CA SER A 459 -16.40 10.04 -2.81
C SER A 459 -16.70 10.65 -1.44
N GLY A 460 -15.84 10.43 -0.44
CA GLY A 460 -16.12 10.74 0.96
C GLY A 460 -17.03 9.71 1.66
N ASP A 461 -17.40 8.63 0.96
CA ASP A 461 -18.24 7.54 1.50
C ASP A 461 -17.34 6.49 2.20
N TYR A 462 -17.12 6.69 3.49
CA TYR A 462 -16.30 5.82 4.31
C TYR A 462 -17.08 4.59 4.77
N PRO A 463 -16.65 3.35 4.37
CA PRO A 463 -17.34 2.12 4.79
C PRO A 463 -17.26 1.86 6.31
N ILE A 464 -16.26 2.40 6.99
CA ILE A 464 -16.11 2.38 8.45
C ILE A 464 -15.91 3.83 8.89
N HIS A 465 -16.69 4.27 9.88
CA HIS A 465 -16.54 5.61 10.42
C HIS A 465 -15.14 5.80 11.05
N PRO A 466 -14.38 6.85 10.71
CA PRO A 466 -13.06 7.07 11.29
C PRO A 466 -13.16 7.67 12.70
N ALA A 467 -13.51 6.86 13.68
CA ALA A 467 -13.83 7.26 15.04
C ALA A 467 -12.72 8.11 15.72
N ASP A 468 -11.46 7.82 15.43
CA ASP A 468 -10.34 8.57 16.00
C ASP A 468 -10.10 9.94 15.31
N ALA A 469 -10.62 10.15 14.10
CA ALA A 469 -10.49 11.44 13.39
C ALA A 469 -11.32 12.54 14.06
N ASP A 470 -12.48 12.17 14.65
CA ASP A 470 -13.36 13.10 15.34
C ASP A 470 -12.86 13.46 16.75
N ALA A 471 -11.95 12.65 17.32
CA ALA A 471 -11.42 12.85 18.68
C ALA A 471 -10.48 14.06 18.82
N GLY A 472 -10.25 14.81 17.74
CA GLY A 472 -9.28 15.91 17.67
C GLY A 472 -7.85 15.39 17.81
N LYS A 473 -6.90 16.02 17.14
CA LYS A 473 -5.45 15.74 17.31
C LYS A 473 -5.00 16.14 18.71
N VAL A 474 -5.39 15.39 19.74
CA VAL A 474 -4.71 15.46 21.02
C VAL A 474 -3.38 14.77 20.81
N SER A 475 -2.33 15.56 20.65
CA SER A 475 -0.95 15.11 20.71
C SER A 475 -0.77 14.40 22.06
N VAL A 476 -0.97 13.08 22.06
CA VAL A 476 -0.57 12.26 23.18
C VAL A 476 0.92 12.09 23.05
N GLN A 477 1.68 12.75 23.91
CA GLN A 477 3.08 12.44 24.10
C GLN A 477 3.17 10.98 24.60
N LEU A 478 3.30 10.05 23.66
CA LEU A 478 3.26 8.61 23.95
C LEU A 478 4.59 8.10 24.50
N SER A 479 5.68 8.87 24.42
CA SER A 479 6.98 8.51 24.97
C SER A 479 7.80 9.74 25.29
N LEU A 480 8.44 9.73 26.46
CA LEU A 480 9.50 10.69 26.86
C LEU A 480 10.90 10.19 26.43
N LEU A 481 11.01 8.97 25.93
CA LEU A 481 12.26 8.41 25.41
C LEU A 481 12.44 8.83 23.95
N ALA A 482 13.50 9.60 23.67
CA ALA A 482 13.99 9.83 22.32
C ALA A 482 14.98 8.69 21.99
N GLU A 483 14.63 7.86 21.01
CA GLU A 483 15.56 6.91 20.44
C GLU A 483 16.43 7.64 19.40
N THR A 484 17.75 7.64 19.57
CA THR A 484 18.70 8.06 18.54
C THR A 484 18.74 6.99 17.45
N ALA A 485 18.53 7.41 16.20
CA ALA A 485 18.54 6.55 15.02
C ALA A 485 19.90 5.87 14.79
#